data_47c8071bc342b612046a1f87c1cf6b76
#
_entry.id   47c8071bc342b612046a1f87c1cf6b76
#
_cell.length_a   1.000
_cell.length_b   1.000
_cell.length_c   1.000
_cell.angle_alpha   90.00
_cell.angle_beta   90.00
_cell.angle_gamma   90.00
#
_symmetry.space_group_name_H-M   'P 1'
#
loop_
_entity.id
_entity.type
_entity.pdbx_description
1 polymer ?
#
loop_
_entity_poly.entity_id
_entity_poly.type
_entity_poly.pdbx_seq_one_letter_code
_entity_poly.pdbx_strand_id
1 'polypeptide(L)'
;MRTLKNIIYLGMKELRSLMRDKAMLALIVFAFTVSIYSSATVTSGSLHLAPIAIADQDRSQLSERIINSFYEPYFLAPADIDISQMDGLMDSGTYTFTMDIPPNFQRDVLAGRRPAIQLNVDATRMSQAFLGNSYIQNIVTGEVNTFLAKTRQNTVLPVDLDIRARFNPNLNQMWFGSVMAIINNITMLSIVLTGAALIREREHGTIEHLLVMPVTPFEIMMSKVWSMGLVVLLASLGSLLLIVRFLLQVPIEGSITLFMCGVALSLFATTSIGIFMGTLARSMPQFGLLMIMVLLPLNMLSGGMTSRESMPQFVQDIMQTMPTTHFVSLAQAILYRGADFLIVWPQFIYLIIIGGVFFGAALLRFRKTISAMA
;
A
#
# COMPACT_ATOMS: atom_id res chain seq x y z
N MET A 1 -17.75 35.02 16.91
CA MET A 1 -17.54 34.24 18.15
C MET A 1 -18.55 33.11 18.37
N ARG A 2 -19.84 33.26 18.05
CA ARG A 2 -20.89 32.23 18.23
C ARG A 2 -20.63 30.98 17.36
N THR A 3 -20.34 31.17 16.07
CA THR A 3 -20.08 30.07 15.12
C THR A 3 -18.92 29.17 15.56
N LEU A 4 -17.79 29.74 16.00
CA LEU A 4 -16.63 28.97 16.46
C LEU A 4 -16.98 28.15 17.71
N LYS A 5 -17.72 28.74 18.67
CA LYS A 5 -18.17 28.02 19.85
C LYS A 5 -19.06 26.84 19.48
N ASN A 6 -20.03 27.04 18.57
CA ASN A 6 -20.92 25.98 18.08
C ASN A 6 -20.12 24.84 17.45
N ILE A 7 -19.16 25.15 16.58
CA ILE A 7 -18.29 24.14 15.93
C ILE A 7 -17.52 23.32 16.97
N ILE A 8 -16.96 23.99 17.99
CA ILE A 8 -16.18 23.30 19.05
C ILE A 8 -17.13 22.43 19.90
N TYR A 9 -18.26 22.94 20.37
CA TYR A 9 -19.19 22.17 21.20
C TYR A 9 -19.77 20.97 20.47
N LEU A 10 -20.18 21.13 19.21
CA LEU A 10 -20.67 20.04 18.40
C LEU A 10 -19.57 18.99 18.16
N GLY A 11 -18.34 19.41 17.86
CA GLY A 11 -17.24 18.48 17.67
C GLY A 11 -16.86 17.74 18.95
N MET A 12 -16.91 18.38 20.11
CA MET A 12 -16.74 17.70 21.41
C MET A 12 -17.84 16.67 21.67
N LYS A 13 -19.08 16.95 21.26
CA LYS A 13 -20.17 15.95 21.28
C LYS A 13 -19.83 14.75 20.41
N GLU A 14 -19.34 14.97 19.19
CA GLU A 14 -18.92 13.90 18.27
C GLU A 14 -17.80 13.04 18.87
N LEU A 15 -16.76 13.68 19.45
CA LEU A 15 -15.66 12.97 20.12
C LEU A 15 -16.18 12.11 21.28
N ARG A 16 -17.07 12.64 22.13
CA ARG A 16 -17.65 11.86 23.23
C ARG A 16 -18.53 10.71 22.72
N SER A 17 -19.25 10.92 21.64
CA SER A 17 -20.04 9.86 21.00
C SER A 17 -19.14 8.74 20.47
N LEU A 18 -18.04 9.09 19.80
CA LEU A 18 -17.07 8.13 19.31
C LEU A 18 -16.40 7.35 20.45
N MET A 19 -16.03 8.02 21.54
CA MET A 19 -15.41 7.35 22.70
C MET A 19 -16.34 6.35 23.40
N ARG A 20 -17.64 6.46 23.22
CA ARG A 20 -18.63 5.49 23.73
C ARG A 20 -18.92 4.34 22.76
N ASP A 21 -18.52 4.48 21.51
CA ASP A 21 -18.70 3.48 20.47
C ASP A 21 -17.51 2.51 20.46
N LYS A 22 -17.65 1.41 21.19
CA LYS A 22 -16.58 0.41 21.33
C LYS A 22 -16.17 -0.22 19.99
N ALA A 23 -17.12 -0.37 19.07
CA ALA A 23 -16.84 -0.97 17.77
C ALA A 23 -15.98 -0.05 16.91
N MET A 24 -16.31 1.26 16.87
CA MET A 24 -15.51 2.24 16.14
C MET A 24 -14.11 2.44 16.76
N LEU A 25 -14.00 2.44 18.09
CA LEU A 25 -12.69 2.48 18.75
C LEU A 25 -11.85 1.24 18.43
N ALA A 26 -12.45 0.05 18.49
CA ALA A 26 -11.76 -1.19 18.13
C ALA A 26 -11.27 -1.16 16.66
N LEU A 27 -12.10 -0.64 15.75
CA LEU A 27 -11.73 -0.47 14.35
C LEU A 27 -10.53 0.49 14.17
N ILE A 28 -10.52 1.62 14.87
CA ILE A 28 -9.41 2.58 14.81
C ILE A 28 -8.12 1.95 15.35
N VAL A 29 -8.18 1.31 16.51
CA VAL A 29 -7.03 0.63 17.10
C VAL A 29 -6.52 -0.47 16.17
N PHE A 30 -7.40 -1.34 15.67
CA PHE A 30 -7.03 -2.39 14.73
C PHE A 30 -6.36 -1.83 13.46
N ALA A 31 -6.96 -0.81 12.85
CA ALA A 31 -6.44 -0.22 11.60
C ALA A 31 -5.06 0.41 11.78
N PHE A 32 -4.83 1.14 12.88
CA PHE A 32 -3.55 1.82 13.11
C PHE A 32 -2.50 1.00 13.88
N THR A 33 -2.81 -0.25 14.23
CA THR A 33 -1.83 -1.17 14.87
C THR A 33 -1.70 -2.47 14.08
N VAL A 34 -2.66 -3.39 14.25
CA VAL A 34 -2.60 -4.75 13.69
C VAL A 34 -2.57 -4.73 12.16
N SER A 35 -3.41 -3.91 11.52
CA SER A 35 -3.48 -3.82 10.05
C SER A 35 -2.15 -3.33 9.45
N ILE A 36 -1.50 -2.33 10.06
CA ILE A 36 -0.21 -1.80 9.58
C ILE A 36 0.90 -2.82 9.79
N TYR A 37 0.96 -3.44 10.97
CA TYR A 37 1.95 -4.48 11.25
C TYR A 37 1.78 -5.67 10.28
N SER A 38 0.56 -6.15 10.10
CA SER A 38 0.26 -7.24 9.17
C SER A 38 0.61 -6.88 7.73
N SER A 39 0.23 -5.68 7.26
CA SER A 39 0.56 -5.22 5.90
C SER A 39 2.07 -5.11 5.67
N ALA A 40 2.83 -4.72 6.70
CA ALA A 40 4.27 -4.63 6.62
C ALA A 40 4.96 -6.01 6.59
N THR A 41 4.45 -6.97 7.36
CA THR A 41 5.12 -8.27 7.57
C THR A 41 4.63 -9.36 6.61
N VAL A 42 3.35 -9.35 6.24
CA VAL A 42 2.73 -10.36 5.36
C VAL A 42 3.01 -10.09 3.89
N THR A 43 3.13 -8.82 3.49
CA THR A 43 3.46 -8.47 2.11
C THR A 43 4.97 -8.62 1.90
N SER A 44 5.46 -9.84 1.89
CA SER A 44 6.86 -10.11 1.54
C SER A 44 7.06 -9.85 0.05
N GLY A 45 7.59 -8.70 -0.29
CA GLY A 45 8.09 -8.39 -1.65
C GLY A 45 9.45 -9.03 -1.92
N SER A 46 9.91 -9.89 -1.04
CA SER A 46 11.08 -10.75 -1.21
C SER A 46 10.61 -12.20 -1.32
N LEU A 47 11.30 -12.96 -2.16
CA LEU A 47 11.14 -14.39 -2.20
C LEU A 47 11.52 -14.97 -0.83
N HIS A 48 10.68 -15.82 -0.26
CA HIS A 48 10.94 -16.42 1.05
C HIS A 48 10.54 -17.88 1.05
N LEU A 49 11.51 -18.74 1.33
CA LEU A 49 11.36 -20.19 1.42
C LEU A 49 10.58 -20.79 0.24
N ALA A 50 10.92 -20.35 -0.98
CA ALA A 50 10.24 -20.84 -2.17
C ALA A 50 10.63 -22.29 -2.46
N PRO A 51 9.67 -23.22 -2.60
CA PRO A 51 9.97 -24.60 -2.91
C PRO A 51 10.44 -24.73 -4.36
N ILE A 52 11.63 -25.29 -4.52
CA ILE A 52 12.26 -25.56 -5.82
C ILE A 52 12.68 -27.03 -5.91
N ALA A 53 12.47 -27.66 -7.07
CA ALA A 53 12.98 -28.99 -7.37
C ALA A 53 13.81 -28.93 -8.65
N ILE A 54 14.89 -29.72 -8.70
CA ILE A 54 15.86 -29.66 -9.80
C ILE A 54 16.08 -31.09 -10.34
N ALA A 55 15.92 -31.25 -11.64
CA ALA A 55 16.33 -32.45 -12.37
C ALA A 55 17.75 -32.20 -12.92
N ASP A 56 18.76 -32.74 -12.27
CA ASP A 56 20.15 -32.63 -12.74
C ASP A 56 20.56 -33.81 -13.58
N GLN A 57 20.54 -33.67 -14.91
CA GLN A 57 20.97 -34.68 -15.84
C GLN A 57 22.48 -34.61 -16.16
N ASP A 58 23.13 -33.50 -15.79
CA ASP A 58 24.57 -33.29 -16.06
C ASP A 58 25.47 -33.85 -14.97
N ARG A 59 25.02 -33.77 -13.70
CA ARG A 59 25.76 -34.22 -12.51
C ARG A 59 27.22 -33.78 -12.52
N SER A 60 27.46 -32.54 -12.90
CA SER A 60 28.76 -31.93 -13.04
C SER A 60 29.09 -31.00 -11.88
N GLN A 61 30.35 -30.57 -11.79
CA GLN A 61 30.78 -29.57 -10.80
C GLN A 61 30.02 -28.24 -10.97
N LEU A 62 29.67 -27.86 -12.20
CA LEU A 62 28.91 -26.63 -12.46
C LEU A 62 27.44 -26.78 -12.03
N SER A 63 26.81 -27.93 -12.35
CA SER A 63 25.41 -28.17 -11.92
C SER A 63 25.29 -28.23 -10.39
N GLU A 64 26.22 -28.91 -9.70
CA GLU A 64 26.25 -28.93 -8.23
C GLU A 64 26.41 -27.53 -7.64
N ARG A 65 27.24 -26.67 -8.22
CA ARG A 65 27.40 -25.28 -7.76
C ARG A 65 26.11 -24.49 -7.91
N ILE A 66 25.42 -24.61 -9.04
CA ILE A 66 24.12 -23.96 -9.28
C ILE A 66 23.10 -24.45 -8.25
N ILE A 67 22.98 -25.75 -8.02
CA ILE A 67 22.06 -26.33 -7.04
C ILE A 67 22.36 -25.82 -5.62
N ASN A 68 23.60 -25.82 -5.21
CA ASN A 68 24.03 -25.36 -3.88
C ASN A 68 23.91 -23.85 -3.67
N SER A 69 23.63 -23.07 -4.71
CA SER A 69 23.40 -21.63 -4.62
C SER A 69 21.95 -21.28 -4.29
N PHE A 70 21.03 -22.26 -4.26
CA PHE A 70 19.67 -22.09 -3.78
C PHE A 70 19.59 -22.43 -2.30
N TYR A 71 19.52 -21.41 -1.45
CA TYR A 71 19.50 -21.57 0.02
C TYR A 71 18.60 -20.55 0.70
N GLU A 72 18.34 -20.79 1.97
CA GLU A 72 17.58 -19.86 2.81
C GLU A 72 18.26 -18.46 2.89
N PRO A 73 17.48 -17.39 2.99
CA PRO A 73 16.02 -17.35 3.23
C PRO A 73 15.17 -17.37 1.96
N TYR A 74 15.75 -17.41 0.76
CA TYR A 74 15.02 -17.26 -0.49
C TYR A 74 14.36 -18.55 -0.97
N PHE A 75 15.10 -19.64 -0.93
CA PHE A 75 14.64 -20.95 -1.37
C PHE A 75 14.74 -21.98 -0.24
N LEU A 76 13.84 -22.94 -0.26
CA LEU A 76 14.05 -24.19 0.47
C LEU A 76 15.18 -24.98 -0.19
N ALA A 77 15.80 -25.90 0.56
CA ALA A 77 16.81 -26.77 -0.01
C ALA A 77 16.23 -27.48 -1.26
N PRO A 78 16.90 -27.38 -2.42
CA PRO A 78 16.40 -27.98 -3.66
C PRO A 78 16.20 -29.48 -3.51
N ALA A 79 15.06 -29.96 -3.98
CA ALA A 79 14.80 -31.41 -4.04
C ALA A 79 15.35 -31.95 -5.39
N ASP A 80 16.13 -33.04 -5.31
CA ASP A 80 16.57 -33.79 -6.51
C ASP A 80 15.39 -34.64 -7.01
N ILE A 81 15.02 -34.47 -8.26
CA ILE A 81 13.88 -35.16 -8.92
C ILE A 81 14.27 -35.72 -10.27
N ASP A 82 13.54 -36.71 -10.74
CA ASP A 82 13.63 -37.15 -12.11
C ASP A 82 12.85 -36.22 -13.06
N ILE A 83 13.35 -36.02 -14.29
CA ILE A 83 12.70 -35.17 -15.29
C ILE A 83 11.23 -35.59 -15.55
N SER A 84 10.94 -36.87 -15.46
CA SER A 84 9.58 -37.41 -15.63
C SER A 84 8.58 -36.99 -14.55
N GLN A 85 9.08 -36.56 -13.41
CA GLN A 85 8.26 -36.13 -12.26
C GLN A 85 7.93 -34.63 -12.27
N MET A 86 8.61 -33.82 -13.11
CA MET A 86 8.50 -32.37 -13.10
C MET A 86 7.06 -31.88 -13.24
N ASP A 87 6.36 -32.35 -14.27
CA ASP A 87 4.98 -31.92 -14.55
C ASP A 87 4.02 -32.33 -13.45
N GLY A 88 4.09 -33.60 -13.01
CA GLY A 88 3.24 -34.09 -11.91
C GLY A 88 3.41 -33.37 -10.59
N LEU A 89 4.65 -32.98 -10.25
CA LEU A 89 4.95 -32.20 -9.05
C LEU A 89 4.51 -30.74 -9.16
N MET A 90 4.54 -30.17 -10.36
CA MET A 90 3.97 -28.85 -10.64
C MET A 90 2.45 -28.88 -10.57
N ASP A 91 1.80 -29.85 -11.22
CA ASP A 91 0.34 -30.01 -11.22
C ASP A 91 -0.23 -30.23 -9.83
N SER A 92 0.51 -30.93 -8.97
CA SER A 92 0.13 -31.11 -7.55
C SER A 92 0.34 -29.85 -6.68
N GLY A 93 0.99 -28.80 -7.23
CA GLY A 93 1.34 -27.59 -6.50
C GLY A 93 2.39 -27.80 -5.39
N THR A 94 3.16 -28.90 -5.43
CA THR A 94 4.18 -29.20 -4.42
C THR A 94 5.35 -28.23 -4.50
N TYR A 95 5.79 -27.90 -5.71
CA TYR A 95 6.86 -26.95 -5.97
C TYR A 95 6.37 -25.74 -6.76
N THR A 96 6.92 -24.58 -6.46
CA THR A 96 6.66 -23.34 -7.21
C THR A 96 7.58 -23.26 -8.44
N PHE A 97 8.75 -23.87 -8.35
CA PHE A 97 9.76 -23.87 -9.42
C PHE A 97 10.26 -25.29 -9.63
N THR A 98 10.37 -25.68 -10.90
CA THR A 98 11.13 -26.87 -11.29
C THR A 98 12.11 -26.51 -12.39
N MET A 99 13.36 -26.98 -12.25
CA MET A 99 14.44 -26.66 -13.17
C MET A 99 15.06 -27.94 -13.72
N ASP A 100 15.28 -27.99 -15.04
CA ASP A 100 16.00 -29.08 -15.70
C ASP A 100 17.36 -28.60 -16.22
N ILE A 101 18.43 -29.22 -15.75
CA ILE A 101 19.79 -29.00 -16.23
C ILE A 101 20.13 -30.13 -17.22
N PRO A 102 20.29 -29.82 -18.53
CA PRO A 102 20.43 -30.83 -19.55
C PRO A 102 21.76 -31.58 -19.48
N PRO A 103 21.86 -32.79 -20.02
CA PRO A 103 23.11 -33.55 -20.04
C PRO A 103 24.19 -32.80 -20.83
N ASN A 104 25.45 -32.94 -20.41
CA ASN A 104 26.62 -32.24 -20.98
C ASN A 104 26.61 -30.71 -20.84
N PHE A 105 25.83 -30.16 -19.89
CA PHE A 105 25.71 -28.73 -19.68
C PHE A 105 27.07 -28.05 -19.43
N GLN A 106 27.86 -28.54 -18.48
CA GLN A 106 29.20 -28.00 -18.20
C GLN A 106 30.11 -28.06 -19.41
N ARG A 107 30.13 -29.18 -20.12
CA ARG A 107 30.98 -29.34 -21.33
C ARG A 107 30.62 -28.31 -22.39
N ASP A 108 29.36 -28.07 -22.61
CA ASP A 108 28.86 -27.15 -23.62
C ASP A 108 29.11 -25.68 -23.24
N VAL A 109 28.97 -25.34 -21.97
CA VAL A 109 29.37 -24.03 -21.43
C VAL A 109 30.87 -23.77 -21.61
N LEU A 110 31.71 -24.74 -21.27
CA LEU A 110 33.16 -24.62 -21.46
C LEU A 110 33.61 -24.52 -22.93
N ALA A 111 32.88 -25.18 -23.81
CA ALA A 111 33.07 -25.10 -25.27
C ALA A 111 32.57 -23.78 -25.88
N GLY A 112 31.99 -22.87 -25.08
CA GLY A 112 31.45 -21.61 -25.56
C GLY A 112 30.08 -21.74 -26.25
N ARG A 113 29.45 -22.91 -26.16
CA ARG A 113 28.06 -23.11 -26.59
C ARG A 113 27.11 -22.48 -25.56
N ARG A 114 25.88 -22.31 -25.95
CA ARG A 114 24.81 -21.72 -25.09
C ARG A 114 23.74 -22.78 -24.83
N PRO A 115 24.01 -23.77 -23.95
CA PRO A 115 22.96 -24.72 -23.58
C PRO A 115 21.83 -24.00 -22.87
N ALA A 116 20.59 -24.47 -23.04
CA ALA A 116 19.42 -23.92 -22.37
C ALA A 116 19.09 -24.75 -21.13
N ILE A 117 18.87 -24.09 -20.01
CA ILE A 117 18.23 -24.65 -18.81
C ILE A 117 16.74 -24.39 -18.93
N GLN A 118 15.92 -25.41 -18.73
CA GLN A 118 14.48 -25.23 -18.66
C GLN A 118 14.07 -24.89 -17.24
N LEU A 119 13.31 -23.80 -17.08
CA LEU A 119 12.71 -23.41 -15.82
C LEU A 119 11.20 -23.36 -15.97
N ASN A 120 10.48 -24.22 -15.26
CA ASN A 120 9.04 -24.18 -15.16
C ASN A 120 8.63 -23.43 -13.89
N VAL A 121 7.64 -22.56 -14.00
CA VAL A 121 7.18 -21.67 -12.93
C VAL A 121 5.69 -21.81 -12.75
N ASP A 122 5.24 -22.08 -11.53
CA ASP A 122 3.82 -22.09 -11.19
C ASP A 122 3.29 -20.65 -11.15
N ALA A 123 2.71 -20.22 -12.27
CA ALA A 123 2.16 -18.88 -12.42
C ALA A 123 0.89 -18.63 -11.57
N THR A 124 0.32 -19.64 -10.93
CA THR A 124 -0.80 -19.44 -9.99
C THR A 124 -0.34 -18.77 -8.68
N ARG A 125 0.92 -18.92 -8.35
CA ARG A 125 1.59 -18.24 -7.20
C ARG A 125 2.29 -16.95 -7.63
N MET A 126 1.54 -16.03 -8.22
CA MET A 126 2.05 -14.85 -8.96
C MET A 126 3.19 -14.09 -8.28
N SER A 127 3.07 -13.79 -6.97
CA SER A 127 4.09 -13.00 -6.24
C SER A 127 5.43 -13.74 -6.14
N GLN A 128 5.41 -15.03 -5.84
CA GLN A 128 6.61 -15.86 -5.79
C GLN A 128 7.16 -16.14 -7.19
N ALA A 129 6.28 -16.45 -8.17
CA ALA A 129 6.64 -16.75 -9.53
C ALA A 129 7.42 -15.60 -10.20
N PHE A 130 6.92 -14.38 -10.08
CA PHE A 130 7.54 -13.20 -10.69
C PHE A 130 8.92 -12.88 -10.09
N LEU A 131 9.01 -12.87 -8.76
CA LEU A 131 10.28 -12.58 -8.07
C LEU A 131 11.27 -13.72 -8.24
N GLY A 132 10.82 -14.97 -8.05
CA GLY A 132 11.69 -16.13 -8.09
C GLY A 132 12.32 -16.37 -9.46
N ASN A 133 11.60 -16.10 -10.55
CA ASN A 133 12.17 -16.18 -11.90
C ASN A 133 13.41 -15.28 -12.03
N SER A 134 13.34 -14.02 -11.60
CA SER A 134 14.48 -13.10 -11.64
C SER A 134 15.62 -13.54 -10.74
N TYR A 135 15.32 -14.05 -9.53
CA TYR A 135 16.34 -14.58 -8.61
C TYR A 135 17.05 -15.80 -9.22
N ILE A 136 16.28 -16.77 -9.76
CA ILE A 136 16.85 -17.97 -10.38
C ILE A 136 17.75 -17.62 -11.56
N GLN A 137 17.30 -16.72 -12.45
CA GLN A 137 18.12 -16.26 -13.57
C GLN A 137 19.44 -15.63 -13.13
N ASN A 138 19.39 -14.77 -12.10
CA ASN A 138 20.57 -14.11 -11.57
C ASN A 138 21.54 -15.12 -10.92
N ILE A 139 21.03 -16.08 -10.14
CA ILE A 139 21.82 -17.13 -9.50
C ILE A 139 22.51 -17.97 -10.58
N VAL A 140 21.75 -18.51 -11.53
CA VAL A 140 22.30 -19.37 -12.58
C VAL A 140 23.34 -18.62 -13.41
N THR A 141 23.02 -17.41 -13.86
CA THR A 141 23.95 -16.62 -14.67
C THR A 141 25.21 -16.24 -13.87
N GLY A 142 25.05 -15.88 -12.61
CA GLY A 142 26.15 -15.54 -11.71
C GLY A 142 27.10 -16.72 -11.49
N GLU A 143 26.56 -17.92 -11.23
CA GLU A 143 27.38 -19.11 -11.02
C GLU A 143 28.11 -19.56 -12.30
N VAL A 144 27.44 -19.51 -13.45
CA VAL A 144 28.05 -19.81 -14.75
C VAL A 144 29.19 -18.82 -15.04
N ASN A 145 28.96 -17.53 -14.86
CA ASN A 145 30.01 -16.52 -15.08
C ASN A 145 31.20 -16.69 -14.12
N THR A 146 30.92 -16.94 -12.84
CA THR A 146 31.96 -17.18 -11.82
C THR A 146 32.80 -18.45 -12.15
N PHE A 147 32.12 -19.51 -12.62
CA PHE A 147 32.80 -20.74 -13.04
C PHE A 147 33.69 -20.50 -14.24
N LEU A 148 33.19 -19.79 -15.26
CA LEU A 148 33.95 -19.42 -16.44
C LEU A 148 35.14 -18.51 -16.13
N ALA A 149 34.98 -17.54 -15.24
CA ALA A 149 36.07 -16.64 -14.82
C ALA A 149 37.18 -17.37 -14.06
N LYS A 150 36.85 -18.39 -13.26
CA LYS A 150 37.86 -19.25 -12.60
C LYS A 150 38.56 -20.20 -13.56
N THR A 151 37.88 -20.64 -14.62
CA THR A 151 38.42 -21.60 -15.59
C THR A 151 39.15 -20.92 -16.73
N ARG A 152 38.75 -19.71 -17.12
CA ARG A 152 39.37 -18.85 -18.10
C ARG A 152 40.01 -17.67 -17.36
N GLN A 153 41.30 -17.70 -17.10
CA GLN A 153 42.05 -16.55 -16.60
C GLN A 153 41.80 -15.34 -17.52
N ASN A 154 41.24 -14.26 -16.96
CA ASN A 154 41.03 -12.95 -17.58
C ASN A 154 39.92 -12.85 -18.64
N THR A 155 38.67 -13.09 -18.29
CA THR A 155 37.58 -12.46 -19.04
C THR A 155 37.09 -11.27 -18.21
N VAL A 156 37.66 -10.11 -18.42
CA VAL A 156 37.14 -8.83 -17.94
C VAL A 156 35.81 -8.61 -18.71
N LEU A 157 34.70 -8.56 -17.99
CA LEU A 157 33.45 -8.15 -18.60
C LEU A 157 33.61 -6.74 -19.17
N PRO A 158 33.22 -6.48 -20.42
CA PRO A 158 33.44 -5.19 -21.07
C PRO A 158 32.65 -4.02 -20.42
N VAL A 159 31.69 -4.33 -19.53
CA VAL A 159 30.93 -3.36 -18.79
C VAL A 159 30.64 -3.94 -17.40
N ASP A 160 30.97 -3.19 -16.37
CA ASP A 160 30.56 -3.46 -14.98
C ASP A 160 29.35 -2.57 -14.65
N LEU A 161 28.26 -3.17 -14.19
CA LEU A 161 27.04 -2.46 -13.83
C LEU A 161 27.00 -2.27 -12.31
N ASP A 162 27.34 -1.07 -11.84
CA ASP A 162 27.18 -0.69 -10.43
C ASP A 162 25.75 -0.16 -10.19
N ILE A 163 24.90 -0.96 -9.55
CA ILE A 163 23.52 -0.62 -9.26
C ILE A 163 23.43 -0.01 -7.87
N ARG A 164 23.16 1.29 -7.80
CA ARG A 164 22.92 1.99 -6.54
C ARG A 164 21.43 2.22 -6.30
N ALA A 165 20.79 1.42 -5.45
CA ALA A 165 19.45 1.68 -4.99
C ALA A 165 19.46 2.86 -3.99
N ARG A 166 18.70 3.94 -4.29
CA ARG A 166 18.52 5.10 -3.39
C ARG A 166 17.22 4.91 -2.59
N PHE A 167 17.16 5.50 -1.39
CA PHE A 167 16.02 5.57 -0.49
C PHE A 167 15.58 4.25 0.17
N ASN A 168 15.91 3.11 -0.39
CA ASN A 168 15.72 1.78 0.19
C ASN A 168 16.82 0.85 -0.35
N PRO A 169 18.06 0.98 0.14
CA PRO A 169 19.22 0.24 -0.39
C PRO A 169 19.05 -1.28 -0.34
N ASN A 170 18.33 -1.77 0.67
CA ASN A 170 18.06 -3.20 0.87
C ASN A 170 16.82 -3.70 0.13
N LEU A 171 16.15 -2.84 -0.64
CA LEU A 171 14.89 -3.13 -1.33
C LEU A 171 13.84 -3.78 -0.40
N ASN A 172 13.81 -3.33 0.86
CA ASN A 172 12.96 -3.92 1.88
C ASN A 172 11.50 -3.49 1.68
N GLN A 173 10.66 -4.44 1.29
CA GLN A 173 9.23 -4.23 1.04
C GLN A 173 8.45 -3.82 2.30
N MET A 174 8.92 -4.21 3.48
CA MET A 174 8.30 -3.83 4.75
C MET A 174 8.22 -2.30 4.91
N TRP A 175 9.24 -1.57 4.47
CA TRP A 175 9.25 -0.11 4.54
C TRP A 175 8.12 0.49 3.70
N PHE A 176 7.99 0.00 2.47
CA PHE A 176 6.94 0.46 1.56
C PHE A 176 5.54 0.06 2.07
N GLY A 177 5.34 -1.19 2.44
CA GLY A 177 4.05 -1.72 2.91
C GLY A 177 3.52 -1.01 4.14
N SER A 178 4.38 -0.70 5.12
CA SER A 178 3.98 -0.03 6.36
C SER A 178 3.48 1.40 6.14
N VAL A 179 4.19 2.18 5.33
CA VAL A 179 3.79 3.57 5.02
C VAL A 179 2.54 3.61 4.16
N MET A 180 2.43 2.72 3.16
CA MET A 180 1.22 2.63 2.33
C MET A 180 0.00 2.20 3.15
N ALA A 181 0.16 1.31 4.13
CA ALA A 181 -0.93 0.94 5.04
C ALA A 181 -1.41 2.14 5.88
N ILE A 182 -0.50 2.98 6.39
CA ILE A 182 -0.87 4.23 7.09
C ILE A 182 -1.69 5.14 6.17
N ILE A 183 -1.22 5.39 4.95
CA ILE A 183 -1.89 6.27 3.98
C ILE A 183 -3.30 5.77 3.68
N ASN A 184 -3.44 4.47 3.40
CA ASN A 184 -4.71 3.84 3.10
C ASN A 184 -5.66 3.89 4.30
N ASN A 185 -5.17 3.62 5.52
CA ASN A 185 -5.98 3.67 6.73
C ASN A 185 -6.42 5.09 7.09
N ILE A 186 -5.58 6.12 6.89
CA ILE A 186 -5.96 7.52 7.03
C ILE A 186 -7.14 7.84 6.10
N THR A 187 -7.02 7.49 4.82
CA THR A 187 -8.06 7.74 3.82
C THR A 187 -9.35 6.98 4.15
N MET A 188 -9.24 5.69 4.43
CA MET A 188 -10.40 4.83 4.72
C MET A 188 -11.13 5.32 5.98
N LEU A 189 -10.42 5.46 7.09
CA LEU A 189 -11.06 5.80 8.37
C LEU A 189 -11.64 7.22 8.38
N SER A 190 -11.01 8.17 7.73
CA SER A 190 -11.57 9.53 7.64
C SER A 190 -12.92 9.55 6.92
N ILE A 191 -13.07 8.80 5.84
CA ILE A 191 -14.33 8.67 5.09
C ILE A 191 -15.36 7.89 5.91
N VAL A 192 -14.95 6.74 6.49
CA VAL A 192 -15.82 5.88 7.28
C VAL A 192 -16.39 6.62 8.49
N LEU A 193 -15.52 7.23 9.32
CA LEU A 193 -15.95 7.87 10.57
C LEU A 193 -16.87 9.04 10.31
N THR A 194 -16.57 9.89 9.33
CA THR A 194 -17.41 11.06 9.04
C THR A 194 -18.73 10.69 8.38
N GLY A 195 -18.73 9.76 7.44
CA GLY A 195 -19.96 9.29 6.79
C GLY A 195 -20.85 8.51 7.74
N ALA A 196 -20.29 7.59 8.53
CA ALA A 196 -21.03 6.84 9.54
C ALA A 196 -21.63 7.75 10.62
N ALA A 197 -20.89 8.77 11.08
CA ALA A 197 -21.43 9.74 12.03
C ALA A 197 -22.65 10.48 11.50
N LEU A 198 -22.63 10.86 10.20
CA LEU A 198 -23.75 11.56 9.57
C LEU A 198 -24.98 10.65 9.42
N ILE A 199 -24.78 9.41 8.97
CA ILE A 199 -25.89 8.48 8.75
C ILE A 199 -26.50 8.04 10.08
N ARG A 200 -25.69 7.80 11.08
CA ARG A 200 -26.16 7.45 12.43
C ARG A 200 -27.08 8.53 13.02
N GLU A 201 -26.72 9.81 12.87
CA GLU A 201 -27.58 10.92 13.29
C GLU A 201 -28.91 10.92 12.53
N ARG A 202 -28.87 10.54 11.25
CA ARG A 202 -30.10 10.46 10.43
C ARG A 202 -30.96 9.28 10.83
N GLU A 203 -30.41 8.08 11.02
CA GLU A 203 -31.18 6.89 11.39
C GLU A 203 -31.78 6.98 12.79
N HIS A 204 -31.13 7.71 13.71
CA HIS A 204 -31.65 7.94 15.05
C HIS A 204 -32.57 9.16 15.17
N GLY A 205 -32.88 9.84 14.07
CA GLY A 205 -33.75 11.04 14.08
C GLY A 205 -33.12 12.26 14.79
N THR A 206 -31.84 12.18 15.18
CA THR A 206 -31.19 13.28 15.91
C THR A 206 -30.85 14.47 15.01
N ILE A 207 -30.90 14.32 13.69
CA ILE A 207 -30.81 15.45 12.74
C ILE A 207 -31.96 16.46 12.96
N GLU A 208 -33.18 15.99 13.24
CA GLU A 208 -34.31 16.85 13.51
C GLU A 208 -34.09 17.72 14.74
N HIS A 209 -33.48 17.19 15.79
CA HIS A 209 -33.10 17.96 16.97
C HIS A 209 -32.00 19.00 16.66
N LEU A 210 -31.10 18.73 15.73
CA LEU A 210 -30.10 19.70 15.29
C LEU A 210 -30.71 20.86 14.50
N LEU A 211 -31.83 20.60 13.79
CA LEU A 211 -32.56 21.62 13.02
C LEU A 211 -33.30 22.63 13.91
N VAL A 212 -33.73 22.21 15.09
CA VAL A 212 -34.37 23.10 16.06
C VAL A 212 -33.36 24.00 16.78
N MET A 213 -32.09 23.60 16.82
CA MET A 213 -31.02 24.42 17.38
C MET A 213 -30.58 25.52 16.40
N PRO A 214 -30.18 26.72 16.90
CA PRO A 214 -29.69 27.82 16.05
C PRO A 214 -28.29 27.55 15.52
N VAL A 215 -28.11 26.46 14.77
CA VAL A 215 -26.88 26.04 14.15
C VAL A 215 -27.01 25.95 12.63
N THR A 216 -25.96 26.28 11.91
CA THR A 216 -25.95 26.25 10.45
C THR A 216 -25.42 24.90 9.92
N PRO A 217 -25.83 24.48 8.71
CA PRO A 217 -25.27 23.29 8.05
C PRO A 217 -23.74 23.30 7.97
N PHE A 218 -23.14 24.47 7.80
CA PHE A 218 -21.69 24.65 7.80
C PHE A 218 -21.08 24.29 9.17
N GLU A 219 -21.68 24.75 10.27
CA GLU A 219 -21.20 24.46 11.64
C GLU A 219 -21.28 22.96 11.94
N ILE A 220 -22.35 22.29 11.52
CA ILE A 220 -22.53 20.84 11.67
C ILE A 220 -21.46 20.08 10.89
N MET A 221 -21.24 20.41 9.63
CA MET A 221 -20.24 19.74 8.82
C MET A 221 -18.82 19.98 9.34
N MET A 222 -18.48 21.23 9.64
CA MET A 222 -17.14 21.58 10.12
C MET A 222 -16.85 20.92 11.47
N SER A 223 -17.85 20.76 12.34
CA SER A 223 -17.67 20.04 13.61
C SER A 223 -17.29 18.57 13.39
N LYS A 224 -17.85 17.90 12.41
CA LYS A 224 -17.52 16.50 12.05
C LYS A 224 -16.14 16.40 11.39
N VAL A 225 -15.80 17.33 10.49
CA VAL A 225 -14.50 17.38 9.81
C VAL A 225 -13.36 17.48 10.83
N TRP A 226 -13.41 18.47 11.74
CA TRP A 226 -12.32 18.65 12.68
C TRP A 226 -12.26 17.55 13.75
N SER A 227 -13.41 17.11 14.27
CA SER A 227 -13.44 16.11 15.35
C SER A 227 -12.98 14.72 14.87
N MET A 228 -13.52 14.22 13.76
CA MET A 228 -13.10 12.94 13.19
C MET A 228 -11.70 13.01 12.57
N GLY A 229 -11.37 14.15 11.94
CA GLY A 229 -10.03 14.43 11.45
C GLY A 229 -8.98 14.42 12.57
N LEU A 230 -9.27 15.02 13.71
CA LEU A 230 -8.37 15.01 14.86
C LEU A 230 -8.09 13.60 15.37
N VAL A 231 -9.11 12.76 15.47
CA VAL A 231 -8.96 11.36 15.91
C VAL A 231 -8.03 10.60 14.98
N VAL A 232 -8.26 10.68 13.66
CA VAL A 232 -7.43 9.99 12.66
C VAL A 232 -6.02 10.57 12.64
N LEU A 233 -5.88 11.90 12.80
CA LEU A 233 -4.58 12.57 12.89
C LEU A 233 -3.75 12.04 14.05
N LEU A 234 -4.34 11.98 15.24
CA LEU A 234 -3.65 11.48 16.44
C LEU A 234 -3.34 9.99 16.35
N ALA A 235 -4.29 9.19 15.83
CA ALA A 235 -4.07 7.76 15.61
C ALA A 235 -2.96 7.50 14.59
N SER A 236 -2.91 8.26 13.49
CA SER A 236 -1.86 8.15 12.48
C SER A 236 -0.49 8.57 13.02
N LEU A 237 -0.41 9.63 13.82
CA LEU A 237 0.82 10.03 14.49
C LEU A 237 1.30 8.95 15.46
N GLY A 238 0.40 8.43 16.30
CA GLY A 238 0.72 7.35 17.22
C GLY A 238 1.23 6.11 16.48
N SER A 239 0.57 5.71 15.40
CA SER A 239 0.99 4.57 14.58
C SER A 239 2.34 4.81 13.89
N LEU A 240 2.57 5.98 13.32
CA LEU A 240 3.84 6.33 12.69
C LEU A 240 5.01 6.24 13.68
N LEU A 241 4.82 6.73 14.90
CA LEU A 241 5.86 6.74 15.92
C LEU A 241 6.04 5.37 16.58
N LEU A 242 4.95 4.70 17.01
CA LEU A 242 5.01 3.47 17.80
C LEU A 242 5.17 2.24 16.92
N ILE A 243 4.42 2.13 15.82
CA ILE A 243 4.43 0.93 14.99
C ILE A 243 5.54 1.03 13.94
N VAL A 244 5.53 2.08 13.10
CA VAL A 244 6.45 2.16 11.97
C VAL A 244 7.88 2.46 12.42
N ARG A 245 8.07 3.51 13.23
CA ARG A 245 9.41 3.92 13.63
C ARG A 245 10.00 3.05 14.74
N PHE A 246 9.24 2.76 15.80
CA PHE A 246 9.75 2.05 16.98
C PHE A 246 9.70 0.52 16.81
N LEU A 247 8.55 -0.06 16.42
CA LEU A 247 8.38 -1.52 16.33
C LEU A 247 8.99 -2.10 15.04
N LEU A 248 8.69 -1.50 13.89
CA LEU A 248 9.18 -1.97 12.58
C LEU A 248 10.54 -1.38 12.19
N GLN A 249 11.04 -0.42 12.93
CA GLN A 249 12.35 0.26 12.72
C GLN A 249 12.52 0.78 11.28
N VAL A 250 11.42 1.23 10.67
CA VAL A 250 11.47 1.83 9.33
C VAL A 250 12.11 3.22 9.42
N PRO A 251 13.19 3.49 8.68
CA PRO A 251 13.80 4.81 8.65
C PRO A 251 12.84 5.81 7.99
N ILE A 252 12.66 6.95 8.64
CA ILE A 252 11.87 8.08 8.14
C ILE A 252 12.87 9.19 7.82
N GLU A 253 13.07 9.47 6.53
CA GLU A 253 14.09 10.43 6.09
C GLU A 253 13.63 11.89 6.23
N GLY A 254 12.33 12.15 6.17
CA GLY A 254 11.78 13.49 6.14
C GLY A 254 11.16 13.97 7.45
N SER A 255 10.66 15.21 7.43
CA SER A 255 10.04 15.86 8.56
C SER A 255 8.66 15.27 8.89
N ILE A 256 8.52 14.68 10.07
CA ILE A 256 7.22 14.16 10.58
C ILE A 256 6.21 15.31 10.68
N THR A 257 6.63 16.51 11.11
CA THR A 257 5.73 17.67 11.20
C THR A 257 5.17 18.07 9.85
N LEU A 258 6.01 18.10 8.79
CA LEU A 258 5.56 18.40 7.43
C LEU A 258 4.59 17.33 6.93
N PHE A 259 4.86 16.06 7.20
CA PHE A 259 3.95 14.97 6.88
C PHE A 259 2.60 15.14 7.59
N MET A 260 2.58 15.43 8.89
CA MET A 260 1.35 15.64 9.67
C MET A 260 0.53 16.84 9.18
N CYS A 261 1.17 17.91 8.69
CA CYS A 261 0.48 18.99 8.00
C CYS A 261 -0.21 18.49 6.71
N GLY A 262 0.46 17.66 5.93
CA GLY A 262 -0.11 16.99 4.76
C GLY A 262 -1.28 16.07 5.11
N VAL A 263 -1.14 15.29 6.19
CA VAL A 263 -2.24 14.45 6.73
C VAL A 263 -3.44 15.33 7.09
N ALA A 264 -3.25 16.43 7.79
CA ALA A 264 -4.35 17.32 8.17
C ALA A 264 -5.14 17.87 6.96
N LEU A 265 -4.45 18.26 5.90
CA LEU A 265 -5.09 18.70 4.66
C LEU A 265 -5.77 17.55 3.90
N SER A 266 -5.14 16.39 3.85
CA SER A 266 -5.75 15.19 3.28
C SER A 266 -7.02 14.80 4.04
N LEU A 267 -6.99 14.88 5.38
CA LEU A 267 -8.16 14.61 6.22
C LEU A 267 -9.30 15.60 5.95
N PHE A 268 -9.00 16.87 5.73
CA PHE A 268 -10.03 17.84 5.32
C PHE A 268 -10.71 17.41 4.01
N ALA A 269 -9.96 16.97 3.03
CA ALA A 269 -10.51 16.53 1.74
C ALA A 269 -11.28 15.21 1.86
N THR A 270 -10.72 14.19 2.52
CA THR A 270 -11.33 12.86 2.62
C THR A 270 -12.53 12.82 3.57
N THR A 271 -12.51 13.57 4.67
CA THR A 271 -13.70 13.73 5.52
C THR A 271 -14.85 14.42 4.78
N SER A 272 -14.52 15.39 3.90
CA SER A 272 -15.52 16.04 3.03
C SER A 272 -16.16 15.05 2.04
N ILE A 273 -15.38 14.13 1.47
CA ILE A 273 -15.88 13.02 0.66
C ILE A 273 -16.79 12.12 1.50
N GLY A 274 -16.38 11.76 2.72
CA GLY A 274 -17.19 10.96 3.64
C GLY A 274 -18.56 11.58 3.94
N ILE A 275 -18.61 12.89 4.21
CA ILE A 275 -19.86 13.62 4.39
C ILE A 275 -20.68 13.63 3.10
N PHE A 276 -20.05 13.90 1.95
CA PHE A 276 -20.74 13.90 0.66
C PHE A 276 -21.40 12.54 0.40
N MET A 277 -20.69 11.44 0.60
CA MET A 277 -21.22 10.08 0.47
C MET A 277 -22.35 9.81 1.49
N GLY A 278 -22.19 10.26 2.73
CA GLY A 278 -23.22 10.18 3.76
C GLY A 278 -24.50 10.94 3.42
N THR A 279 -24.41 12.02 2.61
CA THR A 279 -25.63 12.70 2.10
C THR A 279 -26.31 11.95 0.95
N LEU A 280 -25.56 11.11 0.22
CA LEU A 280 -26.10 10.27 -0.86
C LEU A 280 -26.80 9.02 -0.31
N ALA A 281 -26.18 8.37 0.66
CA ALA A 281 -26.73 7.17 1.29
C ALA A 281 -27.94 7.49 2.17
N ARG A 282 -28.91 6.58 2.18
CA ARG A 282 -30.13 6.68 3.02
C ARG A 282 -30.03 5.79 4.28
N SER A 283 -29.15 4.79 4.27
CA SER A 283 -28.96 3.84 5.36
C SER A 283 -27.49 3.41 5.47
N MET A 284 -27.10 2.84 6.63
CA MET A 284 -25.75 2.31 6.84
C MET A 284 -25.34 1.26 5.80
N PRO A 285 -26.17 0.26 5.43
CA PRO A 285 -25.80 -0.70 4.37
C PRO A 285 -25.54 -0.02 3.02
N GLN A 286 -26.35 0.96 2.64
CA GLN A 286 -26.15 1.71 1.40
C GLN A 286 -24.85 2.52 1.44
N PHE A 287 -24.52 3.12 2.58
CA PHE A 287 -23.24 3.81 2.77
C PHE A 287 -22.05 2.86 2.63
N GLY A 288 -22.16 1.66 3.23
CA GLY A 288 -21.14 0.63 3.11
C GLY A 288 -20.87 0.23 1.66
N LEU A 289 -21.90 0.04 0.86
CA LEU A 289 -21.78 -0.27 -0.57
C LEU A 289 -21.11 0.88 -1.35
N LEU A 290 -21.56 2.13 -1.13
CA LEU A 290 -20.93 3.30 -1.74
C LEU A 290 -19.47 3.45 -1.34
N MET A 291 -19.18 3.20 -0.07
CA MET A 291 -17.80 3.25 0.46
C MET A 291 -16.89 2.24 -0.26
N ILE A 292 -17.32 0.99 -0.38
CA ILE A 292 -16.55 -0.04 -1.09
C ILE A 292 -16.34 0.36 -2.55
N MET A 293 -17.40 0.82 -3.23
CA MET A 293 -17.36 1.22 -4.63
C MET A 293 -16.39 2.39 -4.88
N VAL A 294 -16.22 3.29 -3.93
CA VAL A 294 -15.32 4.45 -4.05
C VAL A 294 -13.92 4.14 -3.52
N LEU A 295 -13.80 3.49 -2.34
CA LEU A 295 -12.50 3.26 -1.71
C LEU A 295 -11.64 2.23 -2.43
N LEU A 296 -12.23 1.17 -3.00
CA LEU A 296 -11.44 0.16 -3.72
C LEU A 296 -10.69 0.77 -4.91
N PRO A 297 -11.33 1.48 -5.85
CA PRO A 297 -10.60 2.14 -6.92
C PRO A 297 -9.61 3.19 -6.41
N LEU A 298 -9.99 3.99 -5.41
CA LEU A 298 -9.10 5.00 -4.82
C LEU A 298 -7.82 4.39 -4.27
N ASN A 299 -7.90 3.26 -3.55
CA ASN A 299 -6.71 2.61 -3.00
C ASN A 299 -5.85 1.96 -4.07
N MET A 300 -6.45 1.28 -5.05
CA MET A 300 -5.71 0.58 -6.11
C MET A 300 -5.04 1.55 -7.10
N LEU A 301 -5.73 2.65 -7.43
CA LEU A 301 -5.31 3.59 -8.49
C LEU A 301 -4.67 4.88 -7.95
N SER A 302 -4.44 4.99 -6.64
CA SER A 302 -3.82 6.19 -6.02
C SER A 302 -2.35 6.41 -6.38
N GLY A 303 -1.69 5.46 -7.03
CA GLY A 303 -0.25 5.49 -7.29
C GLY A 303 0.58 4.78 -6.21
N GLY A 304 -0.06 4.22 -5.20
CA GLY A 304 0.62 3.50 -4.13
C GLY A 304 0.88 2.03 -4.43
N MET A 305 -0.11 1.32 -4.98
CA MET A 305 0.02 -0.09 -5.36
C MET A 305 0.39 -0.26 -6.83
N THR A 306 -0.24 0.51 -7.69
CA THR A 306 0.01 0.50 -9.13
C THR A 306 0.71 1.80 -9.50
N SER A 307 1.84 1.72 -10.20
CA SER A 307 2.53 2.93 -10.66
C SER A 307 1.63 3.74 -11.61
N ARG A 308 1.60 5.04 -11.43
CA ARG A 308 0.72 5.93 -12.17
C ARG A 308 0.97 5.87 -13.69
N GLU A 309 2.24 5.76 -14.07
CA GLU A 309 2.69 5.72 -15.46
C GLU A 309 2.19 4.48 -16.21
N SER A 310 1.86 3.39 -15.49
CA SER A 310 1.34 2.15 -16.07
C SER A 310 -0.18 2.17 -16.32
N MET A 311 -0.88 3.22 -15.83
CA MET A 311 -2.34 3.33 -15.99
C MET A 311 -2.70 3.97 -17.33
N PRO A 312 -3.87 3.60 -17.93
CA PRO A 312 -4.42 4.31 -19.08
C PRO A 312 -4.61 5.82 -18.79
N GLN A 313 -4.40 6.68 -19.77
CA GLN A 313 -4.41 8.14 -19.60
C GLN A 313 -5.71 8.65 -18.96
N PHE A 314 -6.87 8.14 -19.38
CA PHE A 314 -8.16 8.57 -18.81
C PHE A 314 -8.29 8.26 -17.30
N VAL A 315 -7.67 7.16 -16.83
CA VAL A 315 -7.63 6.81 -15.40
C VAL A 315 -6.73 7.78 -14.66
N GLN A 316 -5.56 8.10 -15.22
CA GLN A 316 -4.66 9.09 -14.65
C GLN A 316 -5.34 10.45 -14.47
N ASP A 317 -6.10 10.91 -15.49
CA ASP A 317 -6.82 12.19 -15.47
C ASP A 317 -7.90 12.21 -14.38
N ILE A 318 -8.68 11.12 -14.24
CA ILE A 318 -9.67 10.99 -13.16
C ILE A 318 -8.98 11.01 -11.81
N MET A 319 -7.93 10.21 -11.63
CA MET A 319 -7.24 10.11 -10.35
C MET A 319 -6.51 11.39 -9.93
N GLN A 320 -6.15 12.26 -10.89
CA GLN A 320 -5.64 13.60 -10.58
C GLN A 320 -6.66 14.49 -9.87
N THR A 321 -7.94 14.24 -10.03
CA THR A 321 -9.00 15.00 -9.32
C THR A 321 -9.26 14.45 -7.92
N MET A 322 -8.60 13.36 -7.52
CA MET A 322 -8.81 12.70 -6.23
C MET A 322 -7.71 13.06 -5.22
N PRO A 323 -8.06 13.33 -3.96
CA PRO A 323 -7.09 13.73 -2.95
C PRO A 323 -6.09 12.63 -2.62
N THR A 324 -6.47 11.36 -2.77
CA THR A 324 -5.62 10.20 -2.46
C THR A 324 -4.34 10.17 -3.28
N THR A 325 -4.40 10.50 -4.57
CA THR A 325 -3.23 10.54 -5.47
C THR A 325 -2.20 11.57 -5.01
N HIS A 326 -2.66 12.77 -4.65
CA HIS A 326 -1.78 13.83 -4.16
C HIS A 326 -1.23 13.52 -2.77
N PHE A 327 -2.04 12.90 -1.92
CA PHE A 327 -1.60 12.50 -0.59
C PHE A 327 -0.57 11.38 -0.62
N VAL A 328 -0.74 10.35 -1.48
CA VAL A 328 0.26 9.29 -1.70
C VAL A 328 1.57 9.89 -2.19
N SER A 329 1.52 10.74 -3.21
CA SER A 329 2.72 11.40 -3.76
C SER A 329 3.45 12.24 -2.71
N LEU A 330 2.71 13.03 -1.92
CA LEU A 330 3.24 13.83 -0.82
C LEU A 330 3.88 12.96 0.26
N ALA A 331 3.19 11.94 0.72
CA ALA A 331 3.65 11.05 1.78
C ALA A 331 4.93 10.30 1.37
N GLN A 332 4.97 9.76 0.16
CA GLN A 332 6.15 9.09 -0.38
C GLN A 332 7.33 10.06 -0.55
N ALA A 333 7.08 11.29 -1.00
CA ALA A 333 8.12 12.30 -1.14
C ALA A 333 8.75 12.64 0.21
N ILE A 334 7.93 12.87 1.24
CA ILE A 334 8.42 13.25 2.57
C ILE A 334 9.04 12.04 3.28
N LEU A 335 8.30 10.95 3.44
CA LEU A 335 8.71 9.85 4.32
C LEU A 335 9.86 9.00 3.75
N TYR A 336 9.89 8.78 2.42
CA TYR A 336 10.94 7.98 1.79
C TYR A 336 12.09 8.80 1.23
N ARG A 337 11.78 9.94 0.56
CA ARG A 337 12.80 10.72 -0.16
C ARG A 337 13.32 11.90 0.65
N GLY A 338 12.77 12.16 1.85
CA GLY A 338 13.18 13.27 2.70
C GLY A 338 12.89 14.65 2.08
N ALA A 339 11.85 14.74 1.22
CA ALA A 339 11.56 15.98 0.51
C ALA A 339 11.11 17.11 1.45
N ASP A 340 11.66 18.29 1.24
CA ASP A 340 11.30 19.52 1.94
C ASP A 340 10.02 20.15 1.37
N PHE A 341 9.49 21.15 2.09
CA PHE A 341 8.28 21.89 1.68
C PHE A 341 8.38 22.47 0.26
N LEU A 342 9.56 22.93 -0.17
CA LEU A 342 9.78 23.48 -1.50
C LEU A 342 9.52 22.47 -2.64
N ILE A 343 9.59 21.18 -2.36
CA ILE A 343 9.32 20.13 -3.37
C ILE A 343 7.84 19.72 -3.34
N VAL A 344 7.23 19.68 -2.16
CA VAL A 344 5.88 19.11 -1.98
C VAL A 344 4.75 20.14 -1.93
N TRP A 345 5.05 21.44 -1.98
CA TRP A 345 4.02 22.50 -1.92
C TRP A 345 2.91 22.38 -2.98
N PRO A 346 3.15 21.88 -4.24
CA PRO A 346 2.06 21.74 -5.18
C PRO A 346 0.98 20.78 -4.71
N GLN A 347 1.39 19.67 -4.05
CA GLN A 347 0.45 18.70 -3.49
C GLN A 347 -0.40 19.30 -2.37
N PHE A 348 0.17 20.20 -1.56
CA PHE A 348 -0.60 20.95 -0.55
C PHE A 348 -1.70 21.80 -1.18
N ILE A 349 -1.38 22.50 -2.27
CA ILE A 349 -2.37 23.31 -3.01
C ILE A 349 -3.46 22.43 -3.61
N TYR A 350 -3.10 21.31 -4.25
CA TYR A 350 -4.09 20.39 -4.81
C TYR A 350 -5.02 19.85 -3.73
N LEU A 351 -4.50 19.45 -2.57
CA LEU A 351 -5.31 18.97 -1.45
C LEU A 351 -6.28 20.05 -0.93
N ILE A 352 -5.86 21.32 -0.85
CA ILE A 352 -6.72 22.44 -0.44
C ILE A 352 -7.84 22.66 -1.46
N ILE A 353 -7.50 22.70 -2.74
CA ILE A 353 -8.48 22.96 -3.80
C ILE A 353 -9.49 21.82 -3.88
N ILE A 354 -9.03 20.57 -3.95
CA ILE A 354 -9.88 19.39 -4.04
C ILE A 354 -10.75 19.27 -2.77
N GLY A 355 -10.16 19.46 -1.59
CA GLY A 355 -10.90 19.47 -0.32
C GLY A 355 -11.96 20.55 -0.28
N GLY A 356 -11.67 21.76 -0.75
CA GLY A 356 -12.62 22.86 -0.85
C GLY A 356 -13.78 22.56 -1.81
N VAL A 357 -13.49 21.94 -2.96
CA VAL A 357 -14.53 21.53 -3.92
C VAL A 357 -15.45 20.46 -3.32
N PHE A 358 -14.88 19.39 -2.73
CA PHE A 358 -15.69 18.35 -2.10
C PHE A 358 -16.48 18.87 -0.90
N PHE A 359 -15.87 19.74 -0.08
CA PHE A 359 -16.55 20.36 1.05
C PHE A 359 -17.73 21.24 0.57
N GLY A 360 -17.53 22.06 -0.46
CA GLY A 360 -18.57 22.88 -1.06
C GLY A 360 -19.70 22.04 -1.63
N ALA A 361 -19.38 20.98 -2.39
CA ALA A 361 -20.36 20.07 -2.95
C ALA A 361 -21.16 19.35 -1.84
N ALA A 362 -20.47 18.87 -0.80
CA ALA A 362 -21.10 18.25 0.36
C ALA A 362 -22.03 19.24 1.09
N LEU A 363 -21.61 20.50 1.27
CA LEU A 363 -22.39 21.53 1.93
C LEU A 363 -23.67 21.89 1.14
N LEU A 364 -23.55 22.06 -0.17
CA LEU A 364 -24.71 22.31 -1.03
C LEU A 364 -25.72 21.18 -0.98
N ARG A 365 -25.25 19.95 -1.05
CA ARG A 365 -26.10 18.78 -0.99
C ARG A 365 -26.73 18.59 0.41
N PHE A 366 -25.97 18.79 1.46
CA PHE A 366 -26.44 18.70 2.83
C PHE A 366 -27.55 19.74 3.11
N ARG A 367 -27.39 20.99 2.63
CA ARG A 367 -28.44 22.01 2.68
C ARG A 367 -29.72 21.55 1.99
N LYS A 368 -29.60 20.98 0.77
CA LYS A 368 -30.77 20.44 0.03
C LYS A 368 -31.47 19.30 0.78
N THR A 369 -30.69 18.43 1.41
CA THR A 369 -31.23 17.31 2.18
C THR A 369 -31.99 17.80 3.40
N ILE A 370 -31.45 18.78 4.11
CA ILE A 370 -32.11 19.41 5.27
C ILE A 370 -33.39 20.13 4.86
N SER A 371 -33.36 20.94 3.79
CA SER A 371 -34.58 21.65 3.33
C SER A 371 -35.68 20.74 2.80
N ALA A 372 -35.39 19.50 2.45
CA ALA A 372 -36.38 18.50 2.05
C ALA A 372 -36.96 17.73 3.24
N MET A 373 -36.40 17.87 4.44
CA MET A 373 -36.90 17.27 5.70
C MET A 373 -37.68 18.27 6.56
N ALA A 374 -37.46 19.58 6.33
CA ALA A 374 -38.20 20.67 6.98
C ALA A 374 -39.50 21.00 6.21
#